data_9474e3292b9ed98f6e79a71aaa0df7a7
#
_entry.id   9474e3292b9ed98f6e79a71aaa0df7a7
#
_cell.length_a   1.000
_cell.length_b   1.000
_cell.length_c   1.000
_cell.angle_alpha   90.00
_cell.angle_beta   90.00
_cell.angle_gamma   90.00
#
_symmetry.space_group_name_H-M   'P 1'
#
loop_
_entity.id
_entity.type
_entity.pdbx_description
1 polymer ?
#
loop_
_entity_poly.entity_id
_entity_poly.type
_entity_poly.pdbx_seq_one_letter_code
_entity_poly.pdbx_strand_id
1 'polypeptide(L)'
;MRFYHFKLDEKVRPPRPQTGLDPDRLKKIDRITRKLQSDPELVDEIFKQISTKAKDIEGNFINRFIAMLNPDNTRPEADQAFSNFLRKYAEVISEVESTTEEKFAFIGNLGKKSYVDAGKLLKPGKSSWDDWLANDDFARKLFDHAFGDPRLTTDNKGPGEAALAILSPDIKLSVGGSGDIEVGSTPVEVKAAAGKSTGAGRLTPTKNTLGMYNSKQVAKMLFPNDQTKQDALVQGYPNCSANAFGKFVADFQLETNQVQNLLANIFKEETVQDMVTKVASKGANITGKDLLGLSIHNYGRSQNDEHFLILVKSTRSSLYFQIDNWDQPGLQFSLNVFGNDLRTVGQTQIGILKRA
;
A
#
# COMPACT_ATOMS: atom_id res chain seq x y z
N MET A 1 -2.14 0.45 -49.17
CA MET A 1 -3.00 -0.23 -48.15
C MET A 1 -3.84 0.82 -47.47
N ARG A 2 -5.16 0.80 -47.67
CA ARG A 2 -6.07 1.77 -47.03
C ARG A 2 -6.44 1.22 -45.66
N PHE A 3 -6.05 1.93 -44.59
CA PHE A 3 -6.54 1.65 -43.26
C PHE A 3 -7.98 2.17 -43.17
N TYR A 4 -8.93 1.25 -42.92
CA TYR A 4 -10.29 1.62 -42.60
C TYR A 4 -10.34 2.16 -41.19
N HIS A 5 -10.81 3.43 -41.03
CA HIS A 5 -11.21 3.96 -39.74
C HIS A 5 -12.46 3.19 -39.28
N PHE A 6 -12.28 2.27 -38.36
CA PHE A 6 -13.36 1.73 -37.57
C PHE A 6 -13.76 2.78 -36.53
N LYS A 7 -14.84 3.49 -36.73
CA LYS A 7 -15.58 4.13 -35.65
C LYS A 7 -16.14 3.00 -34.79
N LEU A 8 -15.51 2.70 -33.67
CA LEU A 8 -16.11 1.83 -32.67
C LEU A 8 -17.29 2.57 -32.05
N ASP A 9 -18.47 2.03 -32.24
CA ASP A 9 -19.69 2.52 -31.62
C ASP A 9 -19.53 2.45 -30.10
N GLU A 10 -19.71 3.57 -29.39
CA GLU A 10 -19.41 3.78 -27.96
C GLU A 10 -20.17 2.81 -27.03
N LYS A 11 -21.07 1.95 -27.59
CA LYS A 11 -21.89 1.01 -26.83
C LYS A 11 -21.39 -0.43 -26.80
N VAL A 12 -20.36 -0.77 -27.56
CA VAL A 12 -19.86 -2.15 -27.59
C VAL A 12 -18.76 -2.31 -26.54
N ARG A 13 -19.14 -2.76 -25.34
CA ARG A 13 -18.14 -3.30 -24.39
C ARG A 13 -17.41 -4.46 -25.09
N PRO A 14 -16.08 -4.45 -25.15
CA PRO A 14 -15.36 -5.59 -25.69
C PRO A 14 -15.81 -6.86 -24.96
N PRO A 15 -16.00 -7.97 -25.68
CA PRO A 15 -16.43 -9.22 -25.08
C PRO A 15 -15.45 -9.58 -23.95
N ARG A 16 -16.00 -9.96 -22.78
CA ARG A 16 -15.16 -10.45 -21.67
C ARG A 16 -14.31 -11.60 -22.21
N PRO A 17 -12.97 -11.54 -22.01
CA PRO A 17 -12.10 -12.60 -22.46
C PRO A 17 -12.58 -13.93 -21.88
N GLN A 18 -12.69 -14.95 -22.75
CA GLN A 18 -13.07 -16.28 -22.33
C GLN A 18 -12.06 -16.81 -21.29
N THR A 19 -12.57 -17.50 -20.30
CA THR A 19 -11.83 -18.17 -19.24
C THR A 19 -10.74 -19.07 -19.83
N GLY A 20 -9.47 -18.71 -19.66
CA GLY A 20 -8.32 -19.50 -20.13
C GLY A 20 -7.12 -18.69 -20.60
N LEU A 21 -7.23 -17.36 -20.73
CA LEU A 21 -6.09 -16.52 -21.07
C LEU A 21 -5.24 -16.20 -19.82
N ASP A 22 -3.93 -16.34 -19.96
CA ASP A 22 -2.94 -15.95 -18.97
C ASP A 22 -3.20 -14.52 -18.47
N PRO A 23 -3.22 -14.28 -17.14
CA PRO A 23 -3.43 -12.97 -16.54
C PRO A 23 -2.52 -11.87 -17.09
N ASP A 24 -1.28 -12.20 -17.47
CA ASP A 24 -0.35 -11.24 -18.05
C ASP A 24 -0.67 -10.92 -19.52
N ARG A 25 -1.24 -11.87 -20.24
CA ARG A 25 -1.80 -11.65 -21.58
C ARG A 25 -3.02 -10.76 -21.54
N LEU A 26 -3.89 -10.95 -20.55
CA LEU A 26 -5.08 -10.10 -20.32
C LEU A 26 -4.67 -8.66 -20.00
N LYS A 27 -3.67 -8.46 -19.12
CA LYS A 27 -3.13 -7.14 -18.82
C LYS A 27 -2.52 -6.47 -20.07
N LYS A 28 -1.85 -7.26 -20.92
CA LYS A 28 -1.27 -6.75 -22.15
C LYS A 28 -2.32 -6.38 -23.19
N ILE A 29 -3.39 -7.15 -23.30
CA ILE A 29 -4.56 -6.84 -24.14
C ILE A 29 -5.28 -5.60 -23.63
N ASP A 30 -5.57 -5.52 -22.32
CA ASP A 30 -6.15 -4.33 -21.69
C ASP A 30 -5.30 -3.08 -21.91
N ARG A 31 -3.99 -3.20 -21.79
CA ARG A 31 -3.06 -2.10 -22.05
C ARG A 31 -3.06 -1.66 -23.51
N ILE A 32 -3.14 -2.60 -24.44
CA ILE A 32 -3.22 -2.32 -25.89
C ILE A 32 -4.57 -1.70 -26.21
N THR A 33 -5.66 -2.22 -25.66
CA THR A 33 -7.02 -1.71 -25.87
C THR A 33 -7.15 -0.28 -25.33
N ARG A 34 -6.61 0.01 -24.14
CA ARG A 34 -6.57 1.36 -23.58
C ARG A 34 -5.73 2.33 -24.43
N LYS A 35 -4.59 1.85 -24.96
CA LYS A 35 -3.74 2.65 -25.86
C LYS A 35 -4.41 2.98 -27.20
N LEU A 36 -5.32 2.13 -27.65
CA LEU A 36 -6.12 2.34 -28.86
C LEU A 36 -7.35 3.27 -28.62
N GLN A 37 -7.69 3.52 -27.36
CA GLN A 37 -8.80 4.38 -26.95
C GLN A 37 -8.38 5.82 -26.59
N SER A 38 -7.09 6.09 -26.38
CA SER A 38 -6.63 7.44 -26.12
C SER A 38 -6.55 8.23 -27.42
N ASP A 39 -7.25 9.35 -27.44
CA ASP A 39 -7.11 10.37 -28.48
C ASP A 39 -5.78 11.13 -28.25
N PRO A 40 -4.75 10.99 -29.10
CA PRO A 40 -3.47 11.63 -28.90
C PRO A 40 -3.55 13.17 -28.84
N GLU A 41 -4.48 13.77 -29.59
CA GLU A 41 -4.68 15.22 -29.61
C GLU A 41 -5.26 15.70 -28.27
N LEU A 42 -6.21 14.94 -27.72
CA LEU A 42 -6.76 15.21 -26.39
C LEU A 42 -5.71 15.02 -25.29
N VAL A 43 -4.86 13.99 -25.37
CA VAL A 43 -3.76 13.80 -24.42
C VAL A 43 -2.79 14.98 -24.46
N ASP A 44 -2.42 15.44 -25.64
CA ASP A 44 -1.49 16.57 -25.81
C ASP A 44 -2.09 17.88 -25.27
N GLU A 45 -3.38 18.12 -25.48
CA GLU A 45 -4.06 19.30 -24.94
C GLU A 45 -4.19 19.24 -23.41
N ILE A 46 -4.56 18.08 -22.85
CA ILE A 46 -4.59 17.87 -21.40
C ILE A 46 -3.19 18.07 -20.82
N PHE A 47 -2.16 17.47 -21.42
CA PHE A 47 -0.78 17.61 -20.97
C PHE A 47 -0.33 19.09 -20.95
N LYS A 48 -0.64 19.84 -21.98
CA LYS A 48 -0.32 21.26 -22.06
C LYS A 48 -1.00 22.06 -20.94
N GLN A 49 -2.28 21.80 -20.68
CA GLN A 49 -3.03 22.50 -19.63
C GLN A 49 -2.51 22.14 -18.22
N ILE A 50 -2.27 20.86 -17.95
CA ILE A 50 -1.69 20.42 -16.68
C ILE A 50 -0.29 21.03 -16.49
N SER A 51 0.55 21.02 -17.52
CA SER A 51 1.90 21.56 -17.46
C SER A 51 1.91 23.08 -17.22
N THR A 52 0.96 23.79 -17.77
CA THR A 52 0.78 25.24 -17.50
C THR A 52 0.34 25.46 -16.07
N LYS A 53 -0.69 24.74 -15.60
CA LYS A 53 -1.16 24.79 -14.21
C LYS A 53 -0.08 24.40 -13.21
N ALA A 54 0.72 23.40 -13.56
CA ALA A 54 1.81 22.92 -12.74
C ALA A 54 2.85 24.01 -12.43
N LYS A 55 3.04 24.98 -13.33
CA LYS A 55 3.93 26.13 -13.12
C LYS A 55 3.31 27.19 -12.20
N ASP A 56 1.97 27.30 -12.19
CA ASP A 56 1.22 28.30 -11.44
C ASP A 56 0.86 27.84 -10.01
N ILE A 57 0.91 26.54 -9.72
CA ILE A 57 0.64 26.01 -8.39
C ILE A 57 1.91 26.13 -7.55
N GLU A 58 2.03 27.24 -6.81
CA GLU A 58 3.14 27.45 -5.91
C GLU A 58 3.32 26.30 -4.93
N GLY A 59 4.38 25.57 -5.11
CA GLY A 59 5.20 25.04 -4.02
C GLY A 59 4.88 23.67 -3.48
N ASN A 60 3.67 23.10 -3.45
CA ASN A 60 3.45 21.95 -2.57
C ASN A 60 3.31 20.58 -3.26
N PHE A 61 2.51 20.44 -4.29
CA PHE A 61 2.32 19.14 -4.94
C PHE A 61 3.49 18.82 -5.90
N ILE A 62 3.85 19.78 -6.74
CA ILE A 62 4.80 19.59 -7.83
C ILE A 62 6.22 19.50 -7.33
N ASN A 63 6.63 20.39 -6.43
CA ASN A 63 7.98 20.38 -5.87
C ASN A 63 8.21 19.13 -5.00
N ARG A 64 7.19 18.66 -4.29
CA ARG A 64 7.28 17.39 -3.55
C ARG A 64 7.33 16.19 -4.50
N PHE A 65 6.61 16.26 -5.61
CA PHE A 65 6.64 15.20 -6.62
C PHE A 65 8.00 15.14 -7.32
N ILE A 66 8.59 16.28 -7.67
CA ILE A 66 9.94 16.39 -8.25
C ILE A 66 10.99 15.85 -7.26
N ALA A 67 10.95 16.27 -6.00
CA ALA A 67 11.85 15.79 -4.97
C ALA A 67 11.74 14.28 -4.72
N MET A 68 10.55 13.70 -4.90
CA MET A 68 10.30 12.27 -4.76
C MET A 68 10.88 11.46 -5.93
N LEU A 69 10.87 12.03 -7.15
CA LEU A 69 11.38 11.37 -8.34
C LEU A 69 12.91 11.43 -8.46
N ASN A 70 13.54 12.43 -7.83
CA ASN A 70 15.00 12.59 -7.86
C ASN A 70 15.52 13.12 -6.52
N PRO A 71 15.87 12.23 -5.56
CA PRO A 71 16.42 12.63 -4.28
C PRO A 71 17.76 13.38 -4.39
N ASP A 72 18.52 13.19 -5.47
CA ASP A 72 19.83 13.85 -5.69
C ASP A 72 19.73 15.23 -6.34
N ASN A 73 18.51 15.69 -6.66
CA ASN A 73 18.16 17.07 -7.01
C ASN A 73 18.92 17.69 -8.20
N THR A 74 19.29 16.89 -9.20
CA THR A 74 19.83 17.43 -10.46
C THR A 74 18.67 17.86 -11.37
N ARG A 75 18.47 19.18 -11.49
CA ARG A 75 17.32 19.80 -12.18
C ARG A 75 16.88 19.24 -13.53
N PRO A 76 17.78 18.93 -14.50
CA PRO A 76 17.34 18.47 -15.81
C PRO A 76 16.63 17.10 -15.78
N GLU A 77 17.10 16.18 -14.95
CA GLU A 77 16.53 14.83 -14.84
C GLU A 77 15.22 14.85 -14.05
N ALA A 78 15.12 15.71 -13.02
CA ALA A 78 13.89 15.91 -12.27
C ALA A 78 12.79 16.52 -13.15
N ASP A 79 13.11 17.52 -13.97
CA ASP A 79 12.16 18.13 -14.89
C ASP A 79 11.67 17.15 -15.95
N GLN A 80 12.55 16.28 -16.47
CA GLN A 80 12.17 15.26 -17.43
C GLN A 80 11.29 14.17 -16.77
N ALA A 81 11.64 13.71 -15.59
CA ALA A 81 10.86 12.72 -14.85
C ALA A 81 9.46 13.25 -14.49
N PHE A 82 9.39 14.52 -14.09
CA PHE A 82 8.15 15.22 -13.81
C PHE A 82 7.28 15.37 -15.08
N SER A 83 7.88 15.82 -16.20
CA SER A 83 7.18 15.92 -17.48
C SER A 83 6.62 14.57 -17.93
N ASN A 84 7.40 13.49 -17.79
CA ASN A 84 6.97 12.13 -18.11
C ASN A 84 5.80 11.66 -17.23
N PHE A 85 5.80 12.04 -15.95
CA PHE A 85 4.68 11.74 -15.06
C PHE A 85 3.43 12.52 -15.45
N LEU A 86 3.55 13.83 -15.72
CA LEU A 86 2.42 14.64 -16.16
C LEU A 86 1.80 14.09 -17.45
N ARG A 87 2.62 13.57 -18.35
CA ARG A 87 2.13 12.94 -19.57
C ARG A 87 1.34 11.66 -19.27
N LYS A 88 1.86 10.79 -18.41
CA LYS A 88 1.14 9.61 -17.95
C LYS A 88 -0.18 9.96 -17.26
N TYR A 89 -0.17 11.04 -16.50
CA TYR A 89 -1.38 11.53 -15.84
C TYR A 89 -2.38 12.10 -16.86
N ALA A 90 -1.92 12.82 -17.88
CA ALA A 90 -2.77 13.25 -18.98
C ALA A 90 -3.40 12.08 -19.74
N GLU A 91 -2.65 11.00 -19.97
CA GLU A 91 -3.18 9.77 -20.55
C GLU A 91 -4.29 9.19 -19.68
N VAL A 92 -4.06 9.09 -18.36
CA VAL A 92 -5.06 8.56 -17.40
C VAL A 92 -6.32 9.40 -17.40
N ILE A 93 -6.22 10.74 -17.38
CA ILE A 93 -7.37 11.64 -17.45
C ILE A 93 -8.11 11.47 -18.79
N SER A 94 -7.38 11.38 -19.90
CA SER A 94 -7.99 11.26 -21.24
C SER A 94 -8.85 10.00 -21.38
N GLU A 95 -8.47 8.92 -20.71
CA GLU A 95 -9.11 7.62 -20.73
C GLU A 95 -10.36 7.52 -19.83
N VAL A 96 -10.58 8.48 -18.93
CA VAL A 96 -11.78 8.51 -18.09
C VAL A 96 -13.02 8.73 -18.98
N GLU A 97 -14.01 7.88 -18.84
CA GLU A 97 -15.30 8.00 -19.56
C GLU A 97 -16.07 9.23 -19.08
N SER A 98 -15.87 10.35 -19.78
CA SER A 98 -16.46 11.65 -19.45
C SER A 98 -16.35 12.62 -20.64
N THR A 99 -17.02 13.77 -20.56
CA THR A 99 -16.90 14.81 -21.59
C THR A 99 -15.55 15.55 -21.50
N THR A 100 -15.15 16.16 -22.61
CA THR A 100 -13.94 16.99 -22.67
C THR A 100 -14.05 18.18 -21.73
N GLU A 101 -15.24 18.78 -21.62
CA GLU A 101 -15.53 19.90 -20.73
C GLU A 101 -15.32 19.52 -19.24
N GLU A 102 -15.78 18.35 -18.82
CA GLU A 102 -15.59 17.85 -17.45
C GLU A 102 -14.11 17.61 -17.13
N LYS A 103 -13.35 17.05 -18.09
CA LYS A 103 -11.91 16.86 -17.96
C LYS A 103 -11.19 18.19 -17.76
N PHE A 104 -11.51 19.19 -18.57
CA PHE A 104 -10.89 20.51 -18.46
C PHE A 104 -11.35 21.29 -17.24
N ALA A 105 -12.60 21.16 -16.83
CA ALA A 105 -13.08 21.74 -15.57
C ALA A 105 -12.32 21.17 -14.36
N PHE A 106 -12.08 19.84 -14.35
CA PHE A 106 -11.28 19.20 -13.32
C PHE A 106 -9.83 19.76 -13.32
N ILE A 107 -9.17 19.83 -14.48
CA ILE A 107 -7.81 20.36 -14.59
C ILE A 107 -7.76 21.83 -14.13
N GLY A 108 -8.77 22.62 -14.47
CA GLY A 108 -8.91 24.02 -14.03
C GLY A 108 -8.94 24.19 -12.50
N ASN A 109 -9.42 23.16 -11.79
CA ASN A 109 -9.58 23.13 -10.34
C ASN A 109 -8.43 22.39 -9.62
N LEU A 110 -7.46 21.80 -10.33
CA LEU A 110 -6.30 21.14 -9.72
C LEU A 110 -5.59 22.06 -8.73
N GLY A 111 -5.30 21.54 -7.55
CA GLY A 111 -4.63 22.26 -6.47
C GLY A 111 -5.47 23.33 -5.77
N LYS A 112 -6.74 23.52 -6.18
CA LYS A 112 -7.65 24.52 -5.60
C LYS A 112 -8.87 23.88 -4.92
N LYS A 113 -9.45 22.87 -5.56
CA LYS A 113 -10.64 22.16 -5.05
C LYS A 113 -10.23 20.81 -4.48
N SER A 114 -10.67 20.50 -3.28
CA SER A 114 -10.58 19.15 -2.72
C SER A 114 -11.78 18.32 -3.18
N TYR A 115 -11.50 17.15 -3.75
CA TYR A 115 -12.49 16.14 -4.07
C TYR A 115 -12.50 15.01 -3.04
N VAL A 116 -11.71 15.17 -1.96
CA VAL A 116 -11.62 14.23 -0.84
C VAL A 116 -11.93 14.97 0.45
N ASP A 117 -12.87 14.43 1.22
CA ASP A 117 -13.12 14.87 2.59
C ASP A 117 -12.08 14.21 3.51
N ALA A 118 -11.04 14.97 3.85
CA ALA A 118 -9.92 14.49 4.68
C ALA A 118 -10.37 13.98 6.05
N GLY A 119 -11.36 14.64 6.68
CA GLY A 119 -11.90 14.23 7.97
C GLY A 119 -12.62 12.88 7.92
N LYS A 120 -13.36 12.64 6.85
CA LYS A 120 -14.02 11.33 6.63
C LYS A 120 -13.03 10.26 6.19
N LEU A 121 -12.02 10.60 5.37
CA LEU A 121 -10.98 9.68 4.96
C LEU A 121 -10.22 9.13 6.16
N LEU A 122 -9.90 9.97 7.14
CA LEU A 122 -9.17 9.60 8.36
C LEU A 122 -10.05 9.02 9.46
N LYS A 123 -11.37 8.95 9.27
CA LYS A 123 -12.26 8.38 10.29
C LYS A 123 -12.01 6.88 10.43
N PRO A 124 -11.71 6.39 11.65
CA PRO A 124 -11.50 4.97 11.89
C PRO A 124 -12.70 4.11 11.51
N GLY A 125 -12.44 2.93 10.96
CA GLY A 125 -13.46 1.96 10.61
C GLY A 125 -13.55 1.73 9.11
N LYS A 126 -14.58 0.97 8.71
CA LYS A 126 -14.85 0.66 7.32
C LYS A 126 -15.77 1.71 6.71
N SER A 127 -15.38 2.25 5.57
CA SER A 127 -16.21 3.15 4.76
C SER A 127 -16.21 2.72 3.30
N SER A 128 -17.15 3.25 2.52
CA SER A 128 -17.11 3.17 1.07
C SER A 128 -16.36 4.39 0.52
N TRP A 129 -15.92 4.30 -0.73
CA TRP A 129 -15.28 5.46 -1.38
C TRP A 129 -16.27 6.62 -1.56
N ASP A 130 -17.57 6.33 -1.64
CA ASP A 130 -18.63 7.33 -1.75
C ASP A 130 -18.81 8.16 -0.46
N ASP A 131 -18.31 7.68 0.69
CA ASP A 131 -18.43 8.38 1.96
C ASP A 131 -17.46 9.57 2.06
N TRP A 132 -16.27 9.46 1.47
CA TRP A 132 -15.22 10.46 1.58
C TRP A 132 -14.82 11.11 0.23
N LEU A 133 -15.19 10.54 -0.93
CA LEU A 133 -15.09 11.23 -2.20
C LEU A 133 -16.24 12.22 -2.35
N ALA A 134 -15.93 13.39 -2.90
CA ALA A 134 -16.94 14.40 -3.24
C ALA A 134 -18.01 13.82 -4.17
N ASN A 135 -19.21 14.40 -4.14
CA ASN A 135 -20.26 14.09 -5.09
C ASN A 135 -19.97 14.73 -6.46
N ASP A 136 -18.88 14.31 -7.08
CA ASP A 136 -18.38 14.74 -8.39
C ASP A 136 -18.13 13.48 -9.21
N ASP A 137 -18.92 13.31 -10.26
CA ASP A 137 -18.90 12.06 -11.06
C ASP A 137 -17.56 11.85 -11.75
N PHE A 138 -16.95 12.94 -12.24
CA PHE A 138 -15.65 12.85 -12.89
C PHE A 138 -14.54 12.46 -11.89
N ALA A 139 -14.49 13.10 -10.72
CA ALA A 139 -13.48 12.79 -9.70
C ALA A 139 -13.58 11.32 -9.23
N ARG A 140 -14.80 10.80 -9.08
CA ARG A 140 -15.05 9.39 -8.73
C ARG A 140 -14.57 8.43 -9.80
N LYS A 141 -14.90 8.71 -11.08
CA LYS A 141 -14.44 7.92 -12.21
C LYS A 141 -12.92 7.99 -12.36
N LEU A 142 -12.33 9.16 -12.18
CA LEU A 142 -10.89 9.35 -12.23
C LEU A 142 -10.20 8.55 -11.11
N PHE A 143 -10.71 8.62 -9.87
CA PHE A 143 -10.16 7.84 -8.78
C PHE A 143 -10.24 6.33 -9.06
N ASP A 144 -11.40 5.85 -9.51
CA ASP A 144 -11.57 4.44 -9.87
C ASP A 144 -10.65 4.00 -11.02
N HIS A 145 -10.38 4.89 -11.96
CA HIS A 145 -9.51 4.62 -13.10
C HIS A 145 -8.03 4.68 -12.70
N ALA A 146 -7.62 5.71 -11.96
CA ALA A 146 -6.24 5.94 -11.52
C ALA A 146 -5.79 4.93 -10.46
N PHE A 147 -6.70 4.51 -9.59
CA PHE A 147 -6.40 3.55 -8.53
C PHE A 147 -5.98 2.19 -9.10
N GLY A 148 -4.74 1.80 -8.85
CA GLY A 148 -4.16 0.57 -9.39
C GLY A 148 -3.59 0.71 -10.81
N ASP A 149 -3.56 1.91 -11.40
CA ASP A 149 -2.92 2.11 -12.69
C ASP A 149 -1.38 2.14 -12.53
N PRO A 150 -0.64 1.17 -13.13
CA PRO A 150 0.80 1.07 -12.96
C PRO A 150 1.57 2.27 -13.54
N ARG A 151 0.96 3.08 -14.41
CA ARG A 151 1.60 4.27 -14.97
C ARG A 151 1.82 5.36 -13.91
N LEU A 152 0.99 5.38 -12.87
CA LEU A 152 1.08 6.32 -11.74
C LEU A 152 1.95 5.80 -10.60
N THR A 153 2.56 4.64 -10.75
CA THR A 153 3.51 4.08 -9.78
C THR A 153 4.89 4.69 -9.98
N THR A 154 5.55 5.06 -8.89
CA THR A 154 6.96 5.41 -8.84
C THR A 154 7.73 4.35 -8.04
N ASP A 155 9.05 4.43 -7.97
CA ASP A 155 9.86 3.47 -7.23
C ASP A 155 9.50 3.40 -5.73
N ASN A 156 9.00 4.51 -5.19
CA ASN A 156 8.72 4.67 -3.77
C ASN A 156 7.24 4.87 -3.43
N LYS A 157 6.37 5.08 -4.42
CA LYS A 157 4.93 5.34 -4.19
C LYS A 157 4.07 4.54 -5.14
N GLY A 158 3.00 3.98 -4.58
CA GLY A 158 2.02 3.24 -5.34
C GLY A 158 0.96 4.13 -6.02
N PRO A 159 0.14 3.54 -6.88
CA PRO A 159 -0.90 4.30 -7.60
C PRO A 159 -2.04 4.77 -6.68
N GLY A 160 -2.26 4.13 -5.56
CA GLY A 160 -3.29 4.54 -4.58
C GLY A 160 -2.96 5.88 -3.93
N GLU A 161 -1.70 6.08 -3.55
CA GLU A 161 -1.19 7.33 -2.97
C GLU A 161 -1.25 8.46 -4.00
N ALA A 162 -0.81 8.19 -5.24
CA ALA A 162 -0.87 9.16 -6.32
C ALA A 162 -2.32 9.56 -6.65
N ALA A 163 -3.24 8.59 -6.72
CA ALA A 163 -4.65 8.84 -6.99
C ALA A 163 -5.31 9.73 -5.92
N LEU A 164 -4.97 9.53 -4.63
CA LEU A 164 -5.44 10.39 -3.55
C LEU A 164 -4.88 11.81 -3.62
N ALA A 165 -3.56 11.94 -3.79
CA ALA A 165 -2.87 13.23 -3.80
C ALA A 165 -3.33 14.14 -4.97
N ILE A 166 -3.70 13.55 -6.10
CA ILE A 166 -4.21 14.27 -7.27
C ILE A 166 -5.59 14.90 -7.00
N LEU A 167 -6.40 14.25 -6.15
CA LEU A 167 -7.77 14.68 -5.90
C LEU A 167 -7.91 15.73 -4.81
N SER A 168 -6.85 16.07 -4.08
CA SER A 168 -6.96 17.04 -2.99
C SER A 168 -5.65 17.77 -2.74
N PRO A 169 -5.68 19.13 -2.64
CA PRO A 169 -4.53 19.89 -2.19
C PRO A 169 -4.16 19.64 -0.72
N ASP A 170 -5.08 19.08 0.06
CA ASP A 170 -4.87 18.74 1.48
C ASP A 170 -4.14 17.40 1.66
N ILE A 171 -3.99 16.63 0.57
CA ILE A 171 -3.27 15.35 0.57
C ILE A 171 -1.95 15.54 -0.17
N LYS A 172 -0.86 15.32 0.54
CA LYS A 172 0.49 15.49 0.01
C LYS A 172 1.22 14.16 0.02
N LEU A 173 1.97 13.88 -1.04
CA LEU A 173 2.88 12.74 -1.04
C LEU A 173 4.04 13.04 -0.08
N SER A 174 4.36 12.10 0.82
CA SER A 174 5.49 12.26 1.74
C SER A 174 6.81 12.09 1.01
N VAL A 175 7.78 12.94 1.33
CA VAL A 175 9.14 12.89 0.80
C VAL A 175 10.10 12.71 1.97
N GLY A 176 10.62 11.49 2.13
CA GLY A 176 11.61 11.18 3.16
C GLY A 176 11.13 11.32 4.60
N GLY A 177 9.82 11.31 4.84
CA GLY A 177 9.19 11.43 6.15
C GLY A 177 8.43 10.17 6.56
N SER A 178 7.62 10.30 7.60
CA SER A 178 6.69 9.28 8.06
C SER A 178 5.53 9.11 7.08
N GLY A 179 5.08 7.88 6.86
CA GLY A 179 3.95 7.56 6.01
C GLY A 179 4.19 7.70 4.51
N ASP A 180 3.24 7.24 3.73
CA ASP A 180 3.23 7.37 2.27
C ASP A 180 2.68 8.72 1.82
N ILE A 181 1.70 9.23 2.56
CA ILE A 181 1.06 10.54 2.33
C ILE A 181 0.90 11.30 3.65
N GLU A 182 0.72 12.61 3.53
CA GLU A 182 0.23 13.46 4.62
C GLU A 182 -1.19 13.92 4.27
N VAL A 183 -2.14 13.72 5.18
CA VAL A 183 -3.50 14.25 5.07
C VAL A 183 -3.64 15.41 6.05
N GLY A 184 -3.63 16.64 5.53
CA GLY A 184 -3.36 17.82 6.36
C GLY A 184 -1.93 17.76 6.92
N SER A 185 -1.81 17.58 8.25
CA SER A 185 -0.52 17.37 8.95
C SER A 185 -0.35 15.94 9.49
N THR A 186 -1.28 15.04 9.19
CA THR A 186 -1.28 13.67 9.71
C THR A 186 -0.56 12.74 8.75
N PRO A 187 0.54 12.08 9.16
CA PRO A 187 1.19 11.07 8.34
C PRO A 187 0.32 9.82 8.25
N VAL A 188 0.21 9.25 7.06
CA VAL A 188 -0.65 8.09 6.78
C VAL A 188 0.10 7.11 5.91
N GLU A 189 0.18 5.87 6.37
CA GLU A 189 0.66 4.74 5.58
C GLU A 189 -0.49 4.21 4.72
N VAL A 190 -0.29 4.10 3.42
CA VAL A 190 -1.30 3.62 2.47
C VAL A 190 -0.97 2.21 2.03
N LYS A 191 -1.92 1.30 2.22
CA LYS A 191 -1.85 -0.04 1.66
C LYS A 191 -3.03 -0.23 0.70
N ALA A 192 -2.73 -0.57 -0.53
CA ALA A 192 -3.75 -0.67 -1.58
C ALA A 192 -3.80 -2.06 -2.22
N ALA A 193 -5.01 -2.52 -2.51
CA ALA A 193 -5.25 -3.72 -3.28
C ALA A 193 -6.28 -3.46 -4.38
N ALA A 194 -6.03 -3.96 -5.58
CA ALA A 194 -6.91 -3.82 -6.72
C ALA A 194 -7.21 -5.17 -7.38
N GLY A 195 -8.36 -5.27 -7.99
CA GLY A 195 -8.75 -6.44 -8.76
C GLY A 195 -8.97 -7.69 -7.92
N LYS A 196 -8.31 -8.79 -8.29
CA LYS A 196 -8.41 -10.09 -7.62
C LYS A 196 -7.40 -10.28 -6.48
N SER A 197 -6.64 -9.25 -6.12
CA SER A 197 -5.67 -9.36 -5.04
C SER A 197 -6.36 -9.72 -3.73
N THR A 198 -5.78 -10.66 -3.00
CA THR A 198 -6.21 -11.07 -1.66
C THR A 198 -5.33 -10.48 -0.57
N GLY A 199 -4.34 -9.66 -0.94
CA GLY A 199 -3.42 -8.99 -0.04
C GLY A 199 -3.31 -7.50 -0.34
N ALA A 200 -3.22 -6.69 0.69
CA ALA A 200 -2.99 -5.25 0.64
C ALA A 200 -1.53 -4.89 0.99
N GLY A 201 -0.62 -5.88 0.92
CA GLY A 201 0.78 -5.67 1.21
C GLY A 201 1.20 -6.17 2.59
N ARG A 202 2.29 -5.63 3.07
CA ARG A 202 2.90 -5.99 4.36
C ARG A 202 3.47 -4.75 5.03
N LEU A 203 3.52 -4.79 6.34
CA LEU A 203 4.16 -3.78 7.16
C LEU A 203 5.61 -4.25 7.41
N THR A 204 6.54 -3.63 6.69
CA THR A 204 7.97 -3.99 6.75
C THR A 204 8.74 -2.92 7.52
N PRO A 205 9.12 -3.16 8.78
CA PRO A 205 9.93 -2.24 9.56
C PRO A 205 11.29 -1.97 8.90
N THR A 206 11.98 -0.93 9.34
CA THR A 206 13.34 -0.66 8.88
C THR A 206 14.28 -1.81 9.25
N LYS A 207 15.36 -1.99 8.50
CA LYS A 207 16.30 -3.11 8.70
C LYS A 207 16.88 -3.17 10.11
N ASN A 208 17.03 -2.01 10.77
CA ASN A 208 17.62 -1.93 12.10
C ASN A 208 16.64 -2.34 13.21
N THR A 209 15.33 -2.28 12.95
CA THR A 209 14.29 -2.54 13.94
C THR A 209 13.59 -3.87 13.76
N LEU A 210 14.03 -4.71 12.80
CA LEU A 210 13.49 -6.03 12.53
C LEU A 210 14.60 -7.09 12.48
N GLY A 211 14.44 -8.16 13.27
CA GLY A 211 15.21 -9.38 13.15
C GLY A 211 14.46 -10.44 12.33
N MET A 212 15.09 -10.93 11.28
CA MET A 212 14.53 -11.98 10.44
C MET A 212 15.32 -13.28 10.65
N TYR A 213 14.72 -14.26 11.33
CA TYR A 213 15.38 -15.51 11.68
C TYR A 213 14.68 -16.71 11.06
N ASN A 214 15.47 -17.64 10.51
CA ASN A 214 14.96 -18.96 10.17
C ASN A 214 14.95 -19.89 11.40
N SER A 215 14.30 -21.04 11.27
CA SER A 215 14.17 -22.03 12.36
C SER A 215 15.52 -22.50 12.91
N LYS A 216 16.55 -22.65 12.06
CA LYS A 216 17.90 -23.06 12.49
C LYS A 216 18.57 -22.00 13.36
N GLN A 217 18.40 -20.72 12.99
CA GLN A 217 18.94 -19.61 13.76
C GLN A 217 18.24 -19.49 15.13
N VAL A 218 16.91 -19.64 15.16
CA VAL A 218 16.14 -19.66 16.41
C VAL A 218 16.53 -20.84 17.28
N ALA A 219 16.70 -22.03 16.70
CA ALA A 219 17.14 -23.22 17.43
C ALA A 219 18.49 -23.02 18.11
N LYS A 220 19.47 -22.46 17.41
CA LYS A 220 20.79 -22.15 17.97
C LYS A 220 20.71 -21.07 19.05
N MET A 221 19.83 -20.08 18.90
CA MET A 221 19.64 -19.01 19.90
C MET A 221 19.05 -19.57 21.20
N LEU A 222 18.07 -20.45 21.11
CA LEU A 222 17.36 -20.98 22.27
C LEU A 222 18.10 -22.15 22.94
N PHE A 223 18.79 -22.97 22.17
CA PHE A 223 19.42 -24.23 22.63
C PHE A 223 20.87 -24.34 22.13
N PRO A 224 21.78 -23.40 22.49
CA PRO A 224 23.13 -23.34 21.91
C PRO A 224 23.95 -24.62 22.10
N ASN A 225 23.67 -25.38 23.15
CA ASN A 225 24.44 -26.59 23.52
C ASN A 225 23.60 -27.89 23.46
N ASP A 226 22.41 -27.87 22.86
CA ASP A 226 21.50 -29.03 22.81
C ASP A 226 21.09 -29.29 21.35
N GLN A 227 21.89 -30.08 20.64
CA GLN A 227 21.64 -30.44 19.25
C GLN A 227 20.31 -31.17 19.06
N THR A 228 19.92 -32.01 20.02
CA THR A 228 18.66 -32.78 19.95
C THR A 228 17.45 -31.86 19.95
N LYS A 229 17.44 -30.83 20.83
CA LYS A 229 16.39 -29.79 20.82
C LYS A 229 16.43 -28.93 19.59
N GLN A 230 17.65 -28.59 19.07
CA GLN A 230 17.78 -27.84 17.84
C GLN A 230 17.13 -28.60 16.66
N ASP A 231 17.43 -29.86 16.49
CA ASP A 231 16.89 -30.72 15.42
C ASP A 231 15.36 -30.88 15.55
N ALA A 232 14.88 -31.12 16.77
CA ALA A 232 13.45 -31.19 17.06
C ALA A 232 12.72 -29.90 16.72
N LEU A 233 13.30 -28.72 17.01
CA LEU A 233 12.73 -27.43 16.67
C LEU A 233 12.66 -27.24 15.15
N VAL A 234 13.75 -27.49 14.44
CA VAL A 234 13.82 -27.31 12.99
C VAL A 234 12.83 -28.23 12.27
N GLN A 235 12.67 -29.46 12.77
CA GLN A 235 11.73 -30.44 12.23
C GLN A 235 10.27 -30.09 12.56
N GLY A 236 9.98 -29.74 13.81
CA GLY A 236 8.62 -29.45 14.28
C GLY A 236 8.09 -28.09 13.89
N TYR A 237 8.98 -27.10 13.78
CA TYR A 237 8.65 -25.71 13.51
C TYR A 237 9.55 -25.11 12.41
N PRO A 238 9.48 -25.61 11.16
CA PRO A 238 10.20 -24.99 10.04
C PRO A 238 9.74 -23.54 9.78
N ASN A 239 8.48 -23.24 10.12
CA ASN A 239 7.88 -21.92 10.20
C ASN A 239 7.00 -21.86 11.45
N CYS A 240 7.03 -20.75 12.15
CA CYS A 240 6.19 -20.50 13.31
C CYS A 240 5.34 -19.26 13.09
N SER A 241 4.04 -19.47 12.83
CA SER A 241 3.09 -18.36 12.75
C SER A 241 2.79 -17.79 14.13
N ALA A 242 2.29 -16.56 14.17
CA ALA A 242 1.86 -15.91 15.40
C ALA A 242 0.85 -16.77 16.18
N ASN A 243 -0.08 -17.44 15.49
CA ASN A 243 -1.07 -18.30 16.12
C ASN A 243 -0.48 -19.61 16.69
N ALA A 244 0.65 -20.07 16.16
CA ALA A 244 1.32 -21.28 16.62
C ALA A 244 2.35 -21.01 17.74
N PHE A 245 2.69 -19.75 18.01
CA PHE A 245 3.79 -19.40 18.88
C PHE A 245 3.58 -19.80 20.35
N GLY A 246 2.38 -19.63 20.90
CA GLY A 246 2.08 -20.09 22.25
C GLY A 246 2.27 -21.60 22.42
N LYS A 247 1.83 -22.39 21.42
CA LYS A 247 2.07 -23.84 21.40
C LYS A 247 3.57 -24.16 21.29
N PHE A 248 4.31 -23.43 20.44
CA PHE A 248 5.77 -23.56 20.35
C PHE A 248 6.46 -23.34 21.69
N VAL A 249 6.07 -22.29 22.43
CA VAL A 249 6.59 -22.00 23.78
C VAL A 249 6.30 -23.16 24.74
N ALA A 250 5.10 -23.74 24.70
CA ALA A 250 4.71 -24.88 25.52
C ALA A 250 5.47 -26.17 25.17
N ASP A 251 5.55 -26.51 23.88
CA ASP A 251 6.20 -27.72 23.40
C ASP A 251 7.69 -27.79 23.78
N PHE A 252 8.38 -26.65 23.79
CA PHE A 252 9.79 -26.55 24.16
C PHE A 252 10.01 -26.11 25.61
N GLN A 253 8.95 -25.90 26.38
CA GLN A 253 8.98 -25.45 27.78
C GLN A 253 9.91 -24.26 27.99
N LEU A 254 9.74 -23.23 27.10
CA LEU A 254 10.61 -22.05 27.11
C LEU A 254 10.34 -21.19 28.34
N GLU A 255 11.43 -20.83 29.00
CA GLU A 255 11.42 -19.85 30.10
C GLU A 255 11.06 -18.45 29.59
N THR A 256 10.46 -17.63 30.46
CA THR A 256 10.06 -16.25 30.10
C THR A 256 11.23 -15.43 29.53
N ASN A 257 12.43 -15.58 30.08
CA ASN A 257 13.62 -14.88 29.59
C ASN A 257 14.05 -15.32 28.18
N GLN A 258 13.88 -16.60 27.83
CA GLN A 258 14.16 -17.12 26.49
C GLN A 258 13.17 -16.54 25.48
N VAL A 259 11.87 -16.53 25.84
CA VAL A 259 10.81 -15.93 25.02
C VAL A 259 11.04 -14.43 24.82
N GLN A 260 11.36 -13.71 25.90
CA GLN A 260 11.65 -12.28 25.86
C GLN A 260 12.85 -11.98 24.97
N ASN A 261 13.95 -12.72 25.12
CA ASN A 261 15.14 -12.56 24.29
C ASN A 261 14.85 -12.84 22.82
N LEU A 262 14.06 -13.87 22.50
CA LEU A 262 13.67 -14.17 21.12
C LEU A 262 12.85 -13.03 20.52
N LEU A 263 11.79 -12.58 21.21
CA LEU A 263 10.93 -11.51 20.74
C LEU A 263 11.65 -10.16 20.62
N ALA A 264 12.53 -9.83 21.56
CA ALA A 264 13.35 -8.63 21.52
C ALA A 264 14.33 -8.62 20.33
N ASN A 265 14.85 -9.78 19.95
CA ASN A 265 15.69 -9.92 18.77
C ASN A 265 14.90 -9.79 17.46
N ILE A 266 13.61 -10.12 17.46
CA ILE A 266 12.74 -9.99 16.28
C ILE A 266 12.19 -8.57 16.17
N PHE A 267 11.61 -8.03 17.24
CA PHE A 267 11.01 -6.70 17.33
C PHE A 267 11.96 -5.76 18.05
N LYS A 268 12.84 -5.12 17.29
CA LYS A 268 14.01 -4.40 17.85
C LYS A 268 13.77 -2.93 18.13
N GLU A 269 12.61 -2.38 17.74
CA GLU A 269 12.29 -0.99 18.04
C GLU A 269 12.31 -0.77 19.55
N GLU A 270 13.10 0.21 20.01
CA GLU A 270 13.36 0.44 21.42
C GLU A 270 12.07 0.71 22.20
N THR A 271 11.18 1.49 21.61
CA THR A 271 9.91 1.91 22.25
C THR A 271 8.89 0.77 22.43
N VAL A 272 9.09 -0.40 21.80
CA VAL A 272 8.21 -1.56 21.98
C VAL A 272 8.75 -2.60 22.98
N GLN A 273 9.92 -2.39 23.58
CA GLN A 273 10.53 -3.40 24.48
C GLN A 273 9.71 -3.67 25.74
N ASP A 274 8.99 -2.67 26.26
CA ASP A 274 8.04 -2.91 27.36
C ASP A 274 6.89 -3.81 26.95
N MET A 275 6.40 -3.70 25.70
CA MET A 275 5.38 -4.61 25.16
C MET A 275 5.95 -6.01 24.97
N VAL A 276 7.18 -6.13 24.49
CA VAL A 276 7.89 -7.43 24.39
C VAL A 276 7.92 -8.11 25.74
N THR A 277 8.31 -7.41 26.80
CA THR A 277 8.38 -7.94 28.17
C THR A 277 6.99 -8.42 28.66
N LYS A 278 5.94 -7.59 28.44
CA LYS A 278 4.56 -7.93 28.81
C LYS A 278 4.03 -9.14 28.02
N VAL A 279 4.34 -9.25 26.73
CA VAL A 279 3.92 -10.40 25.92
C VAL A 279 4.68 -11.65 26.35
N ALA A 280 6.00 -11.57 26.54
CA ALA A 280 6.82 -12.70 26.96
C ALA A 280 6.38 -13.28 28.31
N SER A 281 5.94 -12.43 29.26
CA SER A 281 5.44 -12.90 30.58
C SER A 281 4.21 -13.81 30.51
N LYS A 282 3.47 -13.83 29.39
CA LYS A 282 2.35 -14.75 29.16
C LYS A 282 2.78 -16.19 28.89
N GLY A 283 4.05 -16.42 28.52
CA GLY A 283 4.59 -17.76 28.23
C GLY A 283 3.75 -18.49 27.17
N ALA A 284 3.31 -19.71 27.50
CA ALA A 284 2.48 -20.52 26.60
C ALA A 284 1.10 -19.91 26.28
N ASN A 285 0.65 -18.92 27.03
CA ASN A 285 -0.62 -18.22 26.78
C ASN A 285 -0.49 -17.05 25.79
N ILE A 286 0.67 -16.85 25.15
CA ILE A 286 0.85 -15.88 24.10
C ILE A 286 -0.09 -16.20 22.94
N THR A 287 -0.90 -15.23 22.53
CA THR A 287 -1.84 -15.34 21.42
C THR A 287 -1.30 -14.75 20.13
N GLY A 288 -1.89 -15.12 18.99
CA GLY A 288 -1.59 -14.50 17.72
C GLY A 288 -1.85 -12.97 17.72
N LYS A 289 -2.86 -12.52 18.47
CA LYS A 289 -3.17 -11.10 18.65
C LYS A 289 -2.05 -10.34 19.36
N ASP A 290 -1.44 -10.92 20.37
CA ASP A 290 -0.33 -10.30 21.10
C ASP A 290 0.85 -10.03 20.17
N LEU A 291 1.20 -11.01 19.33
CA LEU A 291 2.32 -10.92 18.41
C LEU A 291 2.04 -10.01 17.20
N LEU A 292 0.81 -10.02 16.70
CA LEU A 292 0.39 -9.08 15.68
C LEU A 292 0.46 -7.64 16.20
N GLY A 293 -0.02 -7.41 17.43
CA GLY A 293 0.12 -6.11 18.09
C GLY A 293 1.57 -5.66 18.17
N LEU A 294 2.49 -6.52 18.64
CA LEU A 294 3.92 -6.22 18.67
C LEU A 294 4.47 -5.86 17.28
N SER A 295 4.15 -6.66 16.27
CA SER A 295 4.64 -6.41 14.90
C SER A 295 4.14 -5.08 14.33
N ILE A 296 2.87 -4.75 14.54
CA ILE A 296 2.26 -3.51 14.04
C ILE A 296 2.87 -2.30 14.77
N HIS A 297 3.01 -2.38 16.09
CA HIS A 297 3.66 -1.31 16.85
C HIS A 297 5.13 -1.15 16.49
N ASN A 298 5.87 -2.26 16.33
CA ASN A 298 7.28 -2.20 15.90
C ASN A 298 7.43 -1.54 14.53
N TYR A 299 6.50 -1.80 13.61
CA TYR A 299 6.45 -1.12 12.32
C TYR A 299 6.15 0.37 12.49
N GLY A 300 5.03 0.71 13.12
CA GLY A 300 4.58 2.10 13.23
C GLY A 300 5.58 2.98 13.96
N ARG A 301 6.18 2.50 15.05
CA ARG A 301 7.22 3.25 15.76
C ARG A 301 8.50 3.41 14.96
N SER A 302 8.89 2.40 14.17
CA SER A 302 10.07 2.47 13.30
C SER A 302 9.91 3.46 12.13
N GLN A 303 8.67 3.76 11.74
CA GLN A 303 8.31 4.67 10.65
C GLN A 303 7.76 6.02 11.17
N ASN A 304 7.52 6.15 12.47
CA ASN A 304 6.75 7.22 13.10
C ASN A 304 5.34 7.38 12.50
N ASP A 305 4.76 6.27 12.01
CA ASP A 305 3.41 6.23 11.46
C ASP A 305 2.38 5.94 12.56
N GLU A 306 1.36 6.76 12.65
CA GLU A 306 0.27 6.58 13.62
C GLU A 306 -1.01 6.06 12.95
N HIS A 307 -1.12 6.24 11.63
CA HIS A 307 -2.33 5.93 10.87
C HIS A 307 -2.07 5.06 9.66
N PHE A 308 -3.03 4.15 9.39
CA PHE A 308 -3.01 3.29 8.22
C PHE A 308 -4.29 3.42 7.43
N LEU A 309 -4.17 3.61 6.12
CA LEU A 309 -5.28 3.64 5.18
C LEU A 309 -5.19 2.44 4.24
N ILE A 310 -6.21 1.60 4.25
CA ILE A 310 -6.25 0.41 3.41
C ILE A 310 -7.36 0.57 2.38
N LEU A 311 -6.98 0.66 1.13
CA LEU A 311 -7.87 0.86 0.00
C LEU A 311 -8.08 -0.45 -0.78
N VAL A 312 -9.33 -0.80 -1.05
CA VAL A 312 -9.69 -2.03 -1.75
C VAL A 312 -10.62 -1.72 -2.92
N LYS A 313 -10.08 -1.71 -4.13
CA LYS A 313 -10.85 -1.42 -5.35
C LYS A 313 -11.95 -2.44 -5.63
N SER A 314 -11.69 -3.73 -5.43
CA SER A 314 -12.64 -4.80 -5.76
C SER A 314 -13.95 -4.74 -4.98
N THR A 315 -13.93 -4.13 -3.81
CA THR A 315 -15.09 -3.95 -2.92
C THR A 315 -15.53 -2.50 -2.81
N ARG A 316 -14.85 -1.58 -3.50
CA ARG A 316 -15.05 -0.13 -3.37
C ARG A 316 -15.10 0.32 -1.92
N SER A 317 -14.21 -0.20 -1.10
CA SER A 317 -14.16 0.13 0.31
C SER A 317 -12.78 0.54 0.73
N SER A 318 -12.72 1.51 1.62
CA SER A 318 -11.53 1.87 2.36
C SER A 318 -11.67 1.41 3.80
N LEU A 319 -10.58 0.95 4.36
CA LEU A 319 -10.47 0.60 5.76
C LEU A 319 -9.34 1.45 6.33
N TYR A 320 -9.65 2.13 7.42
CA TYR A 320 -8.71 2.96 8.14
C TYR A 320 -8.64 2.51 9.58
N PHE A 321 -7.46 2.48 10.15
CA PHE A 321 -7.27 2.20 11.57
C PHE A 321 -6.01 2.90 12.10
N GLN A 322 -6.04 3.24 13.37
CA GLN A 322 -4.87 3.62 14.12
C GLN A 322 -4.06 2.37 14.47
N ILE A 323 -2.77 2.54 14.77
CA ILE A 323 -1.88 1.44 15.06
C ILE A 323 -2.36 0.55 16.23
N ASP A 324 -3.06 1.12 17.19
CA ASP A 324 -3.62 0.39 18.33
C ASP A 324 -4.95 -0.31 18.02
N ASN A 325 -5.56 -0.03 16.89
CA ASN A 325 -6.87 -0.54 16.48
C ASN A 325 -6.78 -1.29 15.16
N TRP A 326 -5.99 -2.37 15.12
CA TRP A 326 -5.77 -3.20 13.95
C TRP A 326 -6.82 -4.31 13.73
N ASP A 327 -7.71 -4.56 14.69
CA ASP A 327 -8.77 -5.57 14.60
C ASP A 327 -9.98 -5.03 13.82
N GLN A 328 -9.83 -4.88 12.51
CA GLN A 328 -10.84 -4.31 11.63
C GLN A 328 -11.63 -5.36 10.85
N PRO A 329 -12.97 -5.24 10.77
CA PRO A 329 -13.79 -6.13 9.95
C PRO A 329 -13.38 -6.09 8.47
N GLY A 330 -13.26 -7.25 7.85
CA GLY A 330 -12.91 -7.38 6.42
C GLY A 330 -11.42 -7.44 6.15
N LEU A 331 -10.57 -7.32 7.16
CA LEU A 331 -9.14 -7.56 7.08
C LEU A 331 -8.76 -8.84 7.82
N GLN A 332 -7.72 -9.49 7.33
CA GLN A 332 -7.04 -10.58 8.00
C GLN A 332 -5.55 -10.24 8.09
N PHE A 333 -5.05 -10.27 9.30
CA PHE A 333 -3.63 -10.08 9.54
C PHE A 333 -2.97 -11.43 9.81
N SER A 334 -1.78 -11.61 9.27
CA SER A 334 -0.96 -12.79 9.54
C SER A 334 0.49 -12.40 9.72
N LEU A 335 1.21 -13.22 10.51
CA LEU A 335 2.60 -12.98 10.86
C LEU A 335 3.30 -14.33 11.05
N ASN A 336 4.48 -14.48 10.45
CA ASN A 336 5.44 -15.51 10.83
C ASN A 336 6.46 -14.92 11.81
N VAL A 337 6.56 -15.49 12.99
CA VAL A 337 7.52 -15.05 14.01
C VAL A 337 8.94 -15.41 13.58
N PHE A 338 9.10 -16.62 13.04
CA PHE A 338 10.31 -17.08 12.36
C PHE A 338 9.96 -18.10 11.27
N GLY A 339 10.87 -18.32 10.33
CA GLY A 339 10.61 -19.30 9.25
C GLY A 339 11.55 -19.20 8.07
N ASN A 340 11.42 -20.14 7.15
CA ASN A 340 12.35 -20.28 6.01
C ASN A 340 12.20 -19.16 4.95
N ASP A 341 11.01 -18.60 4.77
CA ASP A 341 10.84 -17.41 3.93
C ASP A 341 11.03 -16.14 4.77
N LEU A 342 12.27 -15.70 4.85
CA LEU A 342 12.66 -14.53 5.64
C LEU A 342 11.91 -13.25 5.25
N ARG A 343 11.38 -13.16 4.02
CA ARG A 343 10.61 -12.01 3.55
C ARG A 343 9.27 -11.85 4.25
N THR A 344 8.82 -12.87 4.97
CA THR A 344 7.54 -12.86 5.71
C THR A 344 7.72 -12.85 7.22
N VAL A 345 8.96 -12.98 7.69
CA VAL A 345 9.29 -13.11 9.12
C VAL A 345 9.26 -11.73 9.80
N GLY A 346 8.62 -11.66 10.95
CA GLY A 346 8.52 -10.46 11.77
C GLY A 346 7.68 -9.33 11.17
N GLN A 347 7.11 -9.55 9.98
CA GLN A 347 6.34 -8.57 9.21
C GLN A 347 4.87 -8.96 9.16
N THR A 348 3.99 -8.05 9.53
CA THR A 348 2.55 -8.27 9.40
C THR A 348 2.13 -8.24 7.93
N GLN A 349 1.53 -9.33 7.46
CA GLN A 349 0.88 -9.41 6.16
C GLN A 349 -0.58 -8.97 6.31
N ILE A 350 -1.04 -8.13 5.40
CA ILE A 350 -2.41 -7.64 5.37
C ILE A 350 -3.16 -8.40 4.28
N GLY A 351 -4.06 -9.28 4.68
CA GLY A 351 -4.99 -10.00 3.82
C GLY A 351 -6.36 -9.32 3.79
N ILE A 352 -7.08 -9.51 2.71
CA ILE A 352 -8.44 -9.04 2.54
C ILE A 352 -9.36 -10.24 2.60
N LEU A 353 -10.27 -10.26 3.56
CA LEU A 353 -11.28 -11.28 3.63
C LEU A 353 -12.23 -11.15 2.44
N LYS A 354 -12.35 -12.21 1.64
CA LYS A 354 -13.42 -12.30 0.67
C LYS A 354 -14.74 -12.20 1.43
N ARG A 355 -15.64 -11.35 0.98
CA ARG A 355 -17.02 -11.44 1.47
C ARG A 355 -17.53 -12.84 1.14
N ALA A 356 -17.97 -13.57 2.16
CA ALA A 356 -18.73 -14.80 2.00
C ALA A 356 -20.04 -14.49 1.26
#